data_d7632fe0d6365418260764891f2ec0be
#
_entry.id   d7632fe0d6365418260764891f2ec0be
#
_cell.length_a   1.000
_cell.length_b   1.000
_cell.length_c   1.000
_cell.angle_alpha   90.00
_cell.angle_beta   90.00
_cell.angle_gamma   90.00
#
_symmetry.space_group_name_H-M   'P 1'
#
loop_
_entity.id
_entity.type
_entity.pdbx_description
1 polymer ?
#
loop_
_entity_poly.entity_id
_entity_poly.type
_entity_poly.pdbx_seq_one_letter_code
_entity_poly.pdbx_strand_id
1 'polypeptide(L)'
;MIAIAERVFGLLAIVAIVVAVGTGIALMRGRVPTWLRDDVALPLATAIAATATGGSLLLSEVAGYLPCALCWYQRIAMYPLVLIVGIAAVRGDREVWRTALPLATIGGAISIWHILVEQNPGWGGPCDDTAPCTIIWVEELGFLTLPTMALVAFAAVGVLTLAARSR
;
A
#
# COMPACT_ATOMS: atom_id res chain seq x y z
N MET A 1 -20.96 -11.13 1.90
CA MET A 1 -20.39 -9.83 2.29
C MET A 1 -18.87 -9.81 2.09
N ILE A 2 -18.12 -10.80 2.57
CA ILE A 2 -16.63 -10.85 2.45
C ILE A 2 -16.20 -10.85 0.99
N ALA A 3 -16.75 -11.71 0.14
CA ALA A 3 -16.41 -11.75 -1.31
C ALA A 3 -16.67 -10.41 -2.06
N ILE A 4 -17.64 -9.62 -1.59
CA ILE A 4 -17.87 -8.28 -2.16
C ILE A 4 -16.75 -7.33 -1.73
N ALA A 5 -16.33 -7.40 -0.47
CA ALA A 5 -15.23 -6.59 0.05
C ALA A 5 -13.91 -6.91 -0.67
N GLU A 6 -13.60 -8.19 -0.89
CA GLU A 6 -12.41 -8.63 -1.63
C GLU A 6 -12.39 -8.04 -3.05
N ARG A 7 -13.50 -8.16 -3.78
CA ARG A 7 -13.62 -7.56 -5.12
C ARG A 7 -13.48 -6.05 -5.11
N VAL A 8 -14.08 -5.37 -4.13
CA VAL A 8 -13.93 -3.91 -3.99
C VAL A 8 -12.47 -3.54 -3.74
N PHE A 9 -11.76 -4.24 -2.85
CA PHE A 9 -10.34 -3.99 -2.63
C PHE A 9 -9.49 -4.32 -3.85
N GLY A 10 -9.81 -5.37 -4.61
CA GLY A 10 -9.17 -5.67 -5.88
C GLY A 10 -9.33 -4.54 -6.89
N LEU A 11 -10.55 -4.00 -7.05
CA LEU A 11 -10.80 -2.84 -7.93
C LEU A 11 -10.06 -1.59 -7.47
N LEU A 12 -10.05 -1.31 -6.16
CA LEU A 12 -9.31 -0.18 -5.59
C LEU A 12 -7.80 -0.34 -5.79
N ALA A 13 -7.28 -1.56 -5.72
CA ALA A 13 -5.88 -1.84 -6.04
C ALA A 13 -5.55 -1.54 -7.51
N ILE A 14 -6.43 -1.88 -8.45
CA ILE A 14 -6.27 -1.52 -9.86
C ILE A 14 -6.22 0.01 -10.04
N VAL A 15 -7.14 0.73 -9.40
CA VAL A 15 -7.11 2.21 -9.42
C VAL A 15 -5.79 2.74 -8.85
N ALA A 16 -5.32 2.17 -7.75
CA ALA A 16 -4.05 2.55 -7.15
C ALA A 16 -2.85 2.24 -8.08
N ILE A 17 -2.88 1.14 -8.85
CA ILE A 17 -1.88 0.84 -9.88
C ILE A 17 -1.86 1.94 -10.94
N VAL A 18 -3.01 2.32 -11.47
CA VAL A 18 -3.12 3.37 -12.49
C VAL A 18 -2.59 4.70 -11.96
N VAL A 19 -2.94 5.05 -10.73
CA VAL A 19 -2.44 6.26 -10.04
C VAL A 19 -0.94 6.19 -9.86
N ALA A 20 -0.40 5.07 -9.35
CA ALA A 20 1.04 4.91 -9.11
C ALA A 20 1.84 5.00 -10.41
N VAL A 21 1.43 4.28 -11.44
CA VAL A 21 2.10 4.27 -12.75
C VAL A 21 1.99 5.64 -13.43
N GLY A 22 0.80 6.21 -13.48
CA GLY A 22 0.56 7.52 -14.11
C GLY A 22 1.37 8.64 -13.44
N THR A 23 1.35 8.70 -12.11
CA THR A 23 2.12 9.67 -11.33
C THR A 23 3.63 9.41 -11.48
N GLY A 24 4.06 8.15 -11.44
CA GLY A 24 5.47 7.79 -11.65
C GLY A 24 5.99 8.22 -13.03
N ILE A 25 5.21 8.00 -14.08
CA ILE A 25 5.55 8.46 -15.44
C ILE A 25 5.61 9.99 -15.50
N ALA A 26 4.66 10.68 -14.88
CA ALA A 26 4.65 12.15 -14.83
C ALA A 26 5.88 12.71 -14.11
N LEU A 27 6.30 12.08 -13.01
CA LEU A 27 7.53 12.41 -12.29
C LEU A 27 8.78 12.21 -13.14
N MET A 28 8.90 11.05 -13.80
CA MET A 28 10.05 10.75 -14.68
C MET A 28 10.16 11.73 -15.86
N ARG A 29 9.03 12.22 -16.36
CA ARG A 29 8.99 13.21 -17.44
C ARG A 29 9.14 14.66 -16.95
N GLY A 30 9.24 14.89 -15.65
CA GLY A 30 9.25 16.22 -15.04
C GLY A 30 7.99 17.05 -15.32
N ARG A 31 6.86 16.40 -15.57
CA ARG A 31 5.59 17.04 -15.99
C ARG A 31 4.44 16.65 -15.06
N VAL A 32 4.61 16.89 -13.75
CA VAL A 32 3.52 16.68 -12.79
C VAL A 32 2.52 17.82 -12.92
N PRO A 33 1.22 17.54 -13.21
CA PRO A 33 0.20 18.58 -13.30
C PRO A 33 0.06 19.34 -11.98
N THR A 34 -0.13 20.65 -12.04
CA THR A 34 -0.21 21.50 -10.86
C THR A 34 -1.36 21.13 -9.93
N TRP A 35 -2.53 20.80 -10.49
CA TRP A 35 -3.69 20.34 -9.70
C TRP A 35 -3.40 19.05 -8.92
N LEU A 36 -2.62 18.13 -9.49
CA LEU A 36 -2.22 16.90 -8.79
C LEU A 36 -1.26 17.24 -7.67
N ARG A 37 -0.23 18.03 -7.97
CA ARG A 37 0.83 18.39 -7.03
C ARG A 37 0.31 19.20 -5.84
N ASP A 38 -0.51 20.21 -6.11
CA ASP A 38 -0.84 21.23 -5.13
C ASP A 38 -2.04 20.85 -4.25
N ASP A 39 -3.04 20.16 -4.82
CA ASP A 39 -4.33 19.95 -4.17
C ASP A 39 -4.66 18.49 -3.91
N VAL A 40 -4.21 17.56 -4.76
CA VAL A 40 -4.74 16.20 -4.78
C VAL A 40 -3.75 15.15 -4.25
N ALA A 41 -2.44 15.34 -4.44
CA ALA A 41 -1.46 14.28 -4.17
C ALA A 41 -1.48 13.78 -2.73
N LEU A 42 -1.43 14.67 -1.74
CA LEU A 42 -1.42 14.28 -0.32
C LEU A 42 -2.78 13.73 0.16
N PRO A 43 -3.95 14.37 -0.14
CA PRO A 43 -5.24 13.78 0.17
C PRO A 43 -5.44 12.39 -0.44
N LEU A 44 -5.03 12.20 -1.70
CA LEU A 44 -5.13 10.91 -2.39
C LEU A 44 -4.22 9.85 -1.76
N ALA A 45 -2.98 10.22 -1.42
CA ALA A 45 -2.06 9.33 -0.71
C ALA A 45 -2.63 8.91 0.66
N THR A 46 -3.26 9.85 1.38
CA THR A 46 -3.94 9.58 2.65
C THR A 46 -5.12 8.64 2.45
N ALA A 47 -5.95 8.85 1.44
CA ALA A 47 -7.09 7.99 1.14
C ALA A 47 -6.64 6.57 0.81
N ILE A 48 -5.57 6.40 0.00
CA ILE A 48 -5.01 5.09 -0.32
C ILE A 48 -4.48 4.39 0.93
N ALA A 49 -3.69 5.08 1.76
CA ALA A 49 -3.16 4.51 2.99
C ALA A 49 -4.27 4.14 3.99
N ALA A 50 -5.29 4.99 4.14
CA ALA A 50 -6.45 4.73 5.00
C ALA A 50 -7.28 3.53 4.50
N THR A 51 -7.49 3.42 3.19
CA THR A 51 -8.20 2.29 2.57
C THR A 51 -7.44 0.99 2.76
N ALA A 52 -6.12 0.99 2.55
CA ALA A 52 -5.26 -0.18 2.76
C ALA A 52 -5.29 -0.62 4.24
N THR A 53 -5.21 0.33 5.16
CA THR A 53 -5.28 0.08 6.61
C THR A 53 -6.65 -0.46 7.01
N GLY A 54 -7.72 0.21 6.59
CA GLY A 54 -9.10 -0.20 6.89
C GLY A 54 -9.44 -1.57 6.30
N GLY A 55 -8.99 -1.83 5.06
CA GLY A 55 -9.15 -3.13 4.41
C GLY A 55 -8.40 -4.24 5.15
N SER A 56 -7.16 -3.97 5.56
CA SER A 56 -6.36 -4.92 6.33
C SER A 56 -7.03 -5.26 7.68
N LEU A 57 -7.59 -4.27 8.38
CA LEU A 57 -8.33 -4.48 9.62
C LEU A 57 -9.65 -5.23 9.39
N LEU A 58 -10.41 -4.87 8.35
CA LEU A 58 -11.67 -5.55 8.03
C LEU A 58 -11.43 -7.03 7.74
N LEU A 59 -10.41 -7.37 6.97
CA LEU A 59 -10.10 -8.75 6.64
C LEU A 59 -9.64 -9.55 7.86
N SER A 60 -8.87 -8.96 8.79
CA SER A 60 -8.45 -9.69 9.98
C SER A 60 -9.53 -9.77 11.06
N GLU A 61 -10.22 -8.65 11.36
CA GLU A 61 -11.12 -8.58 12.51
C GLU A 61 -12.54 -9.05 12.17
N VAL A 62 -12.97 -8.88 10.90
CA VAL A 62 -14.33 -9.23 10.48
C VAL A 62 -14.35 -10.52 9.65
N ALA A 63 -13.42 -10.68 8.70
CA ALA A 63 -13.33 -11.92 7.91
C ALA A 63 -12.58 -13.03 8.63
N GLY A 64 -11.84 -12.75 9.70
CA GLY A 64 -11.10 -13.73 10.49
C GLY A 64 -9.83 -14.25 9.83
N TYR A 65 -9.27 -13.53 8.86
CA TYR A 65 -8.01 -13.89 8.23
C TYR A 65 -6.85 -13.64 9.19
N LEU A 66 -6.13 -14.70 9.55
CA LEU A 66 -5.00 -14.59 10.49
C LEU A 66 -3.81 -13.91 9.82
N PRO A 67 -3.38 -12.74 10.30
CA PRO A 67 -2.24 -12.05 9.72
C PRO A 67 -0.93 -12.75 10.12
N CYS A 68 -0.16 -13.15 9.13
CA CYS A 68 1.17 -13.73 9.30
C CYS A 68 2.21 -12.68 9.78
N ALA A 69 3.41 -13.08 10.10
CA ALA A 69 4.48 -12.18 10.56
C ALA A 69 4.79 -11.08 9.52
N LEU A 70 4.88 -11.44 8.22
CA LEU A 70 5.12 -10.47 7.15
C LEU A 70 3.96 -9.49 6.97
N CYS A 71 2.71 -9.94 7.17
CA CYS A 71 1.54 -9.06 7.21
C CYS A 71 1.66 -8.02 8.34
N TRP A 72 2.13 -8.43 9.52
CA TRP A 72 2.35 -7.52 10.64
C TRP A 72 3.43 -6.47 10.34
N TYR A 73 4.54 -6.85 9.71
CA TYR A 73 5.57 -5.88 9.31
C TYR A 73 5.05 -4.86 8.29
N GLN A 74 4.22 -5.29 7.34
CA GLN A 74 3.55 -4.38 6.41
C GLN A 74 2.59 -3.42 7.14
N ARG A 75 1.83 -3.89 8.15
CA ARG A 75 0.96 -3.06 8.98
C ARG A 75 1.75 -2.01 9.76
N ILE A 76 2.87 -2.41 10.38
CA ILE A 76 3.76 -1.49 11.11
C ILE A 76 4.26 -0.36 10.20
N ALA A 77 4.49 -0.63 8.92
CA ALA A 77 4.88 0.40 7.96
C ALA A 77 3.68 1.24 7.48
N MET A 78 2.51 0.62 7.19
CA MET A 78 1.36 1.30 6.59
C MET A 78 0.56 2.15 7.58
N TYR A 79 0.33 1.69 8.79
CA TYR A 79 -0.54 2.38 9.74
C TYR A 79 -0.04 3.78 10.13
N PRO A 80 1.27 3.96 10.44
CA PRO A 80 1.80 5.30 10.66
C PRO A 80 1.69 6.20 9.43
N LEU A 81 1.77 5.66 8.20
CA LEU A 81 1.64 6.46 6.98
C LEU A 81 0.30 7.18 6.89
N VAL A 82 -0.80 6.57 7.37
CA VAL A 82 -2.11 7.23 7.40
C VAL A 82 -2.04 8.54 8.18
N LEU A 83 -1.43 8.51 9.37
CA LEU A 83 -1.30 9.67 10.24
C LEU A 83 -0.30 10.69 9.68
N ILE A 84 0.88 10.22 9.26
CA ILE A 84 1.96 11.06 8.75
C ILE A 84 1.49 11.84 7.52
N VAL A 85 0.95 11.14 6.52
CA VAL A 85 0.51 11.76 5.27
C VAL A 85 -0.80 12.53 5.47
N GLY A 86 -1.70 12.05 6.34
CA GLY A 86 -2.96 12.73 6.67
C GLY A 86 -2.73 14.08 7.35
N ILE A 87 -1.84 14.14 8.34
CA ILE A 87 -1.47 15.40 9.01
C ILE A 87 -0.80 16.34 8.01
N ALA A 88 0.09 15.83 7.15
CA ALA A 88 0.74 16.61 6.12
C ALA A 88 -0.26 17.17 5.10
N ALA A 89 -1.26 16.40 4.70
CA ALA A 89 -2.32 16.83 3.80
C ALA A 89 -3.12 18.02 4.39
N VAL A 90 -3.47 17.95 5.69
CA VAL A 90 -4.18 19.05 6.38
C VAL A 90 -3.31 20.29 6.55
N ARG A 91 -2.02 20.11 6.77
CA ARG A 91 -1.07 21.21 6.99
C ARG A 91 -0.46 21.77 5.70
N GLY A 92 -0.66 21.14 4.57
CA GLY A 92 0.01 21.48 3.32
C GLY A 92 1.53 21.23 3.37
N ASP A 93 1.99 20.28 4.21
CA ASP A 93 3.41 19.97 4.38
C ASP A 93 3.92 19.10 3.23
N ARG A 94 4.62 19.71 2.30
CA ARG A 94 5.19 19.04 1.13
C ARG A 94 6.52 18.33 1.40
N GLU A 95 7.13 18.54 2.57
CA GLU A 95 8.38 17.88 2.96
C GLU A 95 8.14 16.49 3.60
N VAL A 96 6.88 16.11 3.78
CA VAL A 96 6.45 14.80 4.31
C VAL A 96 7.10 13.61 3.60
N TRP A 97 7.48 13.76 2.34
CA TRP A 97 8.16 12.71 1.58
C TRP A 97 9.44 12.20 2.26
N ARG A 98 10.11 13.03 3.06
CA ARG A 98 11.33 12.66 3.79
C ARG A 98 11.06 11.56 4.82
N THR A 99 9.86 11.54 5.37
CA THR A 99 9.43 10.53 6.35
C THR A 99 8.61 9.43 5.69
N ALA A 100 7.69 9.82 4.80
CA ALA A 100 6.77 8.87 4.17
C ALA A 100 7.45 7.95 3.17
N LEU A 101 8.42 8.46 2.37
CA LEU A 101 9.08 7.66 1.34
C LEU A 101 9.94 6.52 1.90
N PRO A 102 10.82 6.73 2.92
CA PRO A 102 11.54 5.62 3.54
C PRO A 102 10.60 4.54 4.09
N LEU A 103 9.54 4.94 4.77
CA LEU A 103 8.57 4.02 5.35
C LEU A 103 7.82 3.23 4.28
N ALA A 104 7.38 3.91 3.21
CA ALA A 104 6.75 3.26 2.05
C ALA A 104 7.72 2.32 1.32
N THR A 105 8.99 2.67 1.22
CA THR A 105 10.02 1.82 0.61
C THR A 105 10.27 0.56 1.42
N ILE A 106 10.38 0.69 2.75
CA ILE A 106 10.54 -0.47 3.65
C ILE A 106 9.31 -1.39 3.55
N GLY A 107 8.09 -0.82 3.65
CA GLY A 107 6.86 -1.60 3.51
C GLY A 107 6.73 -2.28 2.14
N GLY A 108 7.11 -1.58 1.07
CA GLY A 108 7.16 -2.14 -0.28
C GLY A 108 8.16 -3.28 -0.43
N ALA A 109 9.36 -3.14 0.16
CA ALA A 109 10.37 -4.22 0.16
C ALA A 109 9.87 -5.47 0.91
N ILE A 110 9.21 -5.29 2.05
CA ILE A 110 8.57 -6.37 2.80
C ILE A 110 7.47 -7.03 1.96
N SER A 111 6.68 -6.23 1.23
CA SER A 111 5.63 -6.75 0.35
C SER A 111 6.20 -7.58 -0.80
N ILE A 112 7.29 -7.13 -1.42
CA ILE A 112 8.00 -7.91 -2.47
C ILE A 112 8.49 -9.23 -1.89
N TRP A 113 9.13 -9.21 -0.72
CA TRP A 113 9.57 -10.44 -0.07
C TRP A 113 8.40 -11.39 0.23
N HIS A 114 7.28 -10.85 0.69
CA HIS A 114 6.09 -11.65 0.97
C HIS A 114 5.52 -12.31 -0.29
N ILE A 115 5.46 -11.59 -1.43
CA ILE A 115 5.06 -12.15 -2.72
C ILE A 115 5.99 -13.30 -3.14
N LEU A 116 7.30 -13.15 -2.94
CA LEU A 116 8.28 -14.20 -3.23
C LEU A 116 8.07 -15.44 -2.36
N VAL A 117 7.72 -15.26 -1.09
CA VAL A 117 7.41 -16.36 -0.15
C VAL A 117 6.10 -17.05 -0.54
N GLU A 118 5.06 -16.32 -0.97
CA GLU A 118 3.83 -16.93 -1.51
C GLU A 118 4.11 -17.84 -2.71
N GLN A 119 5.01 -17.40 -3.61
CA GLN A 119 5.38 -18.15 -4.81
C GLN A 119 6.37 -19.29 -4.56
N ASN A 120 7.14 -19.21 -3.49
CA ASN A 120 8.19 -20.17 -3.14
C ASN A 120 8.04 -20.64 -1.69
N PRO A 121 7.15 -21.60 -1.39
CA PRO A 121 6.88 -22.02 -0.02
C PRO A 121 8.10 -22.46 0.80
N GLY A 122 9.16 -22.90 0.14
CA GLY A 122 10.42 -23.27 0.79
C GLY A 122 11.26 -22.08 1.30
N TRP A 123 10.88 -20.85 0.96
CA TRP A 123 11.56 -19.62 1.40
C TRP A 123 10.92 -19.02 2.65
N GLY A 124 9.91 -19.68 3.21
CA GLY A 124 9.21 -19.26 4.42
C GLY A 124 10.21 -19.00 5.55
N GLY A 125 10.45 -17.70 5.82
CA GLY A 125 11.32 -17.24 6.90
C GLY A 125 10.63 -17.38 8.27
N PRO A 126 10.62 -16.32 9.12
CA PRO A 126 10.12 -16.35 10.50
C PRO A 126 8.59 -16.42 10.59
N CYS A 127 7.95 -17.23 9.74
CA CYS A 127 6.51 -17.40 9.70
C CYS A 127 6.13 -18.59 10.55
N ASP A 128 5.22 -18.36 11.50
CA ASP A 128 4.70 -19.37 12.43
C ASP A 128 3.86 -20.43 11.69
N ASP A 129 3.87 -21.65 12.19
CA ASP A 129 3.04 -22.75 11.68
C ASP A 129 1.54 -22.50 11.82
N THR A 130 1.13 -21.61 12.73
CA THR A 130 -0.26 -21.23 12.95
C THR A 130 -0.79 -20.22 11.91
N ALA A 131 0.09 -19.39 11.36
CA ALA A 131 -0.23 -18.40 10.32
C ALA A 131 0.91 -18.32 9.29
N PRO A 132 1.09 -19.37 8.47
CA PRO A 132 2.17 -19.41 7.51
C PRO A 132 2.00 -18.30 6.44
N CYS A 133 3.13 -17.65 6.09
CA CYS A 133 3.14 -16.56 5.11
C CYS A 133 2.92 -17.05 3.66
N THR A 134 2.77 -18.34 3.47
CA THR A 134 2.52 -18.96 2.15
C THR A 134 1.03 -19.11 1.84
N ILE A 135 0.14 -18.84 2.82
CA ILE A 135 -1.31 -18.92 2.59
C ILE A 135 -1.79 -17.72 1.80
N ILE A 136 -2.36 -17.99 0.64
CA ILE A 136 -3.05 -16.97 -0.17
C ILE A 136 -4.50 -16.91 0.28
N TRP A 137 -4.85 -15.90 1.10
CA TRP A 137 -6.22 -15.69 1.60
C TRP A 137 -7.13 -15.07 0.56
N VAL A 138 -6.60 -14.19 -0.28
CA VAL A 138 -7.33 -13.47 -1.32
C VAL A 138 -6.51 -13.54 -2.59
N GLU A 139 -7.14 -13.92 -3.69
CA GLU A 139 -6.56 -13.93 -5.03
C GLU A 139 -7.59 -13.39 -6.01
N GLU A 140 -7.46 -12.12 -6.38
CA GLU A 140 -8.30 -11.50 -7.40
C GLU A 140 -7.54 -11.39 -8.72
N LEU A 141 -8.23 -11.69 -9.82
CA LEU A 141 -7.64 -11.66 -11.17
C LEU A 141 -6.42 -12.58 -11.38
N GLY A 142 -6.17 -13.55 -10.48
CA GLY A 142 -5.07 -14.50 -10.60
C GLY A 142 -3.68 -13.96 -10.22
N PHE A 143 -3.58 -12.69 -9.77
CA PHE A 143 -2.29 -12.09 -9.36
C PHE A 143 -2.40 -11.06 -8.24
N LEU A 144 -3.59 -10.57 -7.94
CA LEU A 144 -3.81 -9.59 -6.87
C LEU A 144 -4.02 -10.32 -5.53
N THR A 145 -2.92 -10.67 -4.89
CA THR A 145 -2.91 -11.18 -3.51
C THR A 145 -2.79 -10.03 -2.50
N LEU A 146 -3.01 -10.30 -1.22
CA LEU A 146 -2.92 -9.26 -0.18
C LEU A 146 -1.56 -8.52 -0.18
N PRO A 147 -0.39 -9.22 -0.24
CA PRO A 147 0.89 -8.50 -0.32
C PRO A 147 1.08 -7.73 -1.64
N THR A 148 0.48 -8.18 -2.74
CA THR A 148 0.50 -7.43 -4.01
C THR A 148 -0.29 -6.12 -3.88
N MET A 149 -1.48 -6.17 -3.26
CA MET A 149 -2.28 -4.97 -2.98
C MET A 149 -1.55 -4.00 -2.05
N ALA A 150 -0.86 -4.54 -1.01
CA ALA A 150 -0.05 -3.73 -0.11
C ALA A 150 1.14 -3.06 -0.84
N LEU A 151 1.84 -3.80 -1.71
CA LEU A 151 2.92 -3.25 -2.53
C LEU A 151 2.44 -2.07 -3.38
N VAL A 152 1.30 -2.23 -4.04
CA VAL A 152 0.69 -1.17 -4.86
C VAL A 152 0.34 0.05 -4.02
N ALA A 153 -0.23 -0.15 -2.82
CA ALA A 153 -0.55 0.94 -1.91
C ALA A 153 0.71 1.70 -1.47
N PHE A 154 1.77 0.99 -1.08
CA PHE A 154 3.07 1.61 -0.73
C PHE A 154 3.67 2.39 -1.91
N ALA A 155 3.66 1.82 -3.11
CA ALA A 155 4.15 2.49 -4.31
C ALA A 155 3.35 3.76 -4.62
N ALA A 156 2.02 3.69 -4.55
CA ALA A 156 1.14 4.83 -4.79
C ALA A 156 1.39 5.96 -3.77
N VAL A 157 1.46 5.63 -2.47
CA VAL A 157 1.77 6.62 -1.42
C VAL A 157 3.15 7.25 -1.65
N GLY A 158 4.16 6.44 -1.98
CA GLY A 158 5.52 6.93 -2.24
C GLY A 158 5.58 7.90 -3.43
N VAL A 159 5.00 7.53 -4.58
CA VAL A 159 5.05 8.42 -5.77
C VAL A 159 4.18 9.67 -5.60
N LEU A 160 3.05 9.59 -4.89
CA LEU A 160 2.20 10.74 -4.62
C LEU A 160 2.88 11.74 -3.68
N THR A 161 3.56 11.28 -2.63
CA THR A 161 4.32 12.17 -1.74
C THR A 161 5.50 12.84 -2.46
N LEU A 162 6.15 12.14 -3.41
CA LEU A 162 7.15 12.72 -4.29
C LEU A 162 6.55 13.73 -5.29
N ALA A 163 5.35 13.47 -5.80
CA ALA A 163 4.63 14.39 -6.68
C ALA A 163 4.29 15.70 -5.96
N ALA A 164 3.85 15.63 -4.71
CA ALA A 164 3.57 16.81 -3.89
C ALA A 164 4.82 17.68 -3.63
N ARG A 165 6.02 17.07 -3.59
CA ARG A 165 7.30 17.77 -3.45
C ARG A 165 7.70 18.53 -4.70
N SER A 166 7.41 18.00 -5.92
CA SER A 166 7.91 18.53 -7.19
C SER A 166 7.54 20.02 -7.36
N ARG A 167 8.53 20.88 -7.65
CA ARG A 167 8.36 22.31 -7.93
C ARG A 167 8.15 22.56 -9.40
#